data_d0a0b36d3ccbfed1f72690d5286c7ee1
#
_entry.id   d0a0b36d3ccbfed1f72690d5286c7ee1
#
_cell.length_a   1.000
_cell.length_b   1.000
_cell.length_c   1.000
_cell.angle_alpha   90.00
_cell.angle_beta   90.00
_cell.angle_gamma   90.00
#
_symmetry.space_group_name_H-M   'P 1'
#
loop_
_entity.id
_entity.type
_entity.pdbx_description
1 polymer ?
#
loop_
_entity_poly.entity_id
_entity_poly.type
_entity_poly.pdbx_seq_one_letter_code
_entity_poly.pdbx_strand_id
1 'polypeptide(L)'
;MARTCDMRAVVRLICASLALLLAQPAFAAEDSAKQQAERQLTQPLNNAPVWREVRKGENPYQTTQVRGVETNILVQSQGETWRQLRPVLALAGGLILVVVLLGLLGYYRWRGAIGLHDKPAGRFIQRFSDIDRLAHWTMGISFVILAITGLIITFGKHLLLPVVGYTLFSWLAVLAKNLHNFTAPVFLLILPVFIILFIRDNLPRLYDAQWLMKFGGMLSKSGGHIPSGRFNAGEKALFWGLVCFFSILLCISGVVLLFPNFEQGRSAMQWANTTHLICALLAIAMACFHIYLGTIGMKGAYDAMRTGYVDEAWAKEHHQIWYEEVKAGKAQQRAVDQVPADVRAQIDQGIRSA
;
A
#
# COMPACT_ATOMS: atom_id res chain seq x y z
N MET A 1 32.53 -6.08 12.01
CA MET A 1 32.45 -4.64 11.67
C MET A 1 30.99 -4.29 11.50
N ALA A 2 30.35 -3.77 12.54
CA ALA A 2 28.97 -3.29 12.45
C ALA A 2 29.00 -1.92 11.76
N ARG A 3 28.43 -1.83 10.57
CA ARG A 3 28.12 -0.53 9.94
C ARG A 3 26.95 0.08 10.72
N THR A 4 27.24 0.97 11.63
CA THR A 4 26.24 1.90 12.16
C THR A 4 25.81 2.79 11.02
N CYS A 5 24.64 2.49 10.44
CA CYS A 5 24.02 3.37 9.45
C CYS A 5 23.67 4.68 10.18
N ASP A 6 24.29 5.80 9.79
CA ASP A 6 24.02 7.09 10.39
C ASP A 6 22.59 7.54 10.04
N MET A 7 21.69 7.36 11.01
CA MET A 7 20.27 7.73 10.89
C MET A 7 20.08 9.20 10.46
N ARG A 8 21.02 10.08 10.84
CA ARG A 8 21.01 11.48 10.44
C ARG A 8 21.27 11.66 8.95
N ALA A 9 22.10 10.79 8.35
CA ALA A 9 22.36 10.81 6.91
C ALA A 9 21.11 10.35 6.12
N VAL A 10 20.43 9.29 6.57
CA VAL A 10 19.19 8.80 5.96
C VAL A 10 18.07 9.83 6.04
N VAL A 11 17.87 10.46 7.21
CA VAL A 11 16.87 11.53 7.38
C VAL A 11 17.18 12.73 6.49
N ARG A 12 18.46 13.14 6.40
CA ARG A 12 18.86 14.25 5.50
C ARG A 12 18.62 13.92 4.04
N LEU A 13 18.86 12.69 3.61
CA LEU A 13 18.59 12.25 2.23
C LEU A 13 17.09 12.27 1.91
N ILE A 14 16.26 11.79 2.83
CA ILE A 14 14.80 11.83 2.71
C ILE A 14 14.30 13.28 2.66
N CYS A 15 14.78 14.14 3.56
CA CYS A 15 14.39 15.56 3.59
C CYS A 15 14.86 16.31 2.33
N ALA A 16 16.06 16.04 1.83
CA ALA A 16 16.57 16.65 0.59
C ALA A 16 15.78 16.19 -0.64
N SER A 17 15.41 14.90 -0.70
CA SER A 17 14.59 14.35 -1.78
C SER A 17 13.16 14.91 -1.76
N LEU A 18 12.59 15.08 -0.55
CA LEU A 18 11.28 15.72 -0.37
C LEU A 18 11.30 17.20 -0.80
N ALA A 19 12.35 17.94 -0.43
CA ALA A 19 12.53 19.33 -0.84
C ALA A 19 12.67 19.50 -2.34
N LEU A 20 13.38 18.60 -3.02
CA LEU A 20 13.51 18.56 -4.48
C LEU A 20 12.16 18.26 -5.19
N LEU A 21 11.33 17.36 -4.61
CA LEU A 21 10.00 17.05 -5.14
C LEU A 21 8.99 18.19 -4.91
N LEU A 22 9.13 18.94 -3.80
CA LEU A 22 8.25 20.08 -3.49
C LEU A 22 8.61 21.33 -4.29
N ALA A 23 9.83 21.43 -4.82
CA ALA A 23 10.28 22.59 -5.64
C ALA A 23 9.79 22.54 -7.09
N GLN A 24 9.23 21.41 -7.56
CA GLN A 24 8.83 21.23 -8.97
C GLN A 24 7.46 21.81 -9.39
N PRO A 25 6.44 22.05 -8.52
CA PRO A 25 5.10 22.42 -9.01
C PRO A 25 4.99 23.78 -9.67
N ALA A 26 5.86 24.73 -9.36
CA ALA A 26 5.76 26.08 -9.90
C ALA A 26 6.16 26.18 -11.39
N PHE A 27 7.15 25.43 -11.85
CA PHE A 27 7.57 25.40 -13.25
C PHE A 27 6.60 24.63 -14.16
N ALA A 28 6.00 23.55 -13.63
CA ALA A 28 5.04 22.74 -14.38
C ALA A 28 3.72 23.47 -14.67
N ALA A 29 3.31 24.41 -13.83
CA ALA A 29 2.06 25.15 -13.99
C ALA A 29 2.11 26.22 -15.09
N GLU A 30 3.26 26.88 -15.26
CA GLU A 30 3.41 27.92 -16.27
C GLU A 30 3.59 27.33 -17.68
N ASP A 31 4.34 26.23 -17.79
CA ASP A 31 4.48 25.50 -19.05
C ASP A 31 3.18 24.82 -19.47
N SER A 32 2.37 24.33 -18.53
CA SER A 32 1.07 23.73 -18.85
C SER A 32 0.07 24.74 -19.39
N ALA A 33 0.08 25.97 -18.92
CA ALA A 33 -0.79 27.05 -19.42
C ALA A 33 -0.40 27.50 -20.82
N LYS A 34 0.90 27.62 -21.10
CA LYS A 34 1.42 27.93 -22.45
C LYS A 34 1.13 26.81 -23.44
N GLN A 35 1.42 25.55 -23.06
CA GLN A 35 1.10 24.37 -23.88
C GLN A 35 -0.39 24.24 -24.14
N GLN A 36 -1.25 24.55 -23.15
CA GLN A 36 -2.69 24.55 -23.34
C GLN A 36 -3.14 25.64 -24.33
N ALA A 37 -2.52 26.81 -24.27
CA ALA A 37 -2.81 27.89 -25.21
C ALA A 37 -2.37 27.54 -26.65
N GLU A 38 -1.18 26.96 -26.83
CA GLU A 38 -0.70 26.45 -28.14
C GLU A 38 -1.58 25.32 -28.66
N ARG A 39 -1.95 24.35 -27.82
CA ARG A 39 -2.86 23.27 -28.19
C ARG A 39 -4.24 23.79 -28.61
N GLN A 40 -4.72 24.90 -28.02
CA GLN A 40 -5.96 25.52 -28.45
C GLN A 40 -5.92 26.09 -29.86
N LEU A 41 -4.74 26.47 -30.32
CA LEU A 41 -4.53 27.03 -31.67
C LEU A 41 -4.25 25.95 -32.73
N THR A 42 -3.59 24.88 -32.37
CA THR A 42 -3.01 23.91 -33.33
C THR A 42 -3.69 22.54 -33.31
N GLN A 43 -4.51 22.22 -32.32
CA GLN A 43 -5.12 20.90 -32.21
C GLN A 43 -6.29 20.75 -33.20
N PRO A 44 -6.22 19.83 -34.18
CA PRO A 44 -7.35 19.51 -35.03
C PRO A 44 -8.54 19.09 -34.17
N LEU A 45 -9.73 19.58 -34.45
CA LEU A 45 -10.97 19.30 -33.72
C LEU A 45 -11.09 19.94 -32.31
N ASN A 46 -10.29 20.96 -32.01
CA ASN A 46 -10.51 21.74 -30.79
C ASN A 46 -11.73 22.64 -30.92
N ASN A 47 -12.85 22.20 -30.35
CA ASN A 47 -14.12 22.96 -30.38
C ASN A 47 -14.21 24.02 -29.26
N ALA A 48 -13.17 24.28 -28.48
CA ALA A 48 -13.20 25.28 -27.42
C ALA A 48 -13.47 26.73 -27.91
N PRO A 49 -12.98 27.19 -29.08
CA PRO A 49 -13.37 28.45 -29.64
C PRO A 49 -14.88 28.54 -29.93
N VAL A 50 -15.45 27.50 -30.58
CA VAL A 50 -16.87 27.41 -30.91
C VAL A 50 -17.74 27.45 -29.64
N TRP A 51 -17.38 26.71 -28.60
CA TRP A 51 -18.08 26.75 -27.33
C TRP A 51 -18.00 28.09 -26.59
N ARG A 52 -16.93 28.86 -26.80
CA ARG A 52 -16.83 30.24 -26.28
C ARG A 52 -17.79 31.18 -26.99
N GLU A 53 -17.92 31.05 -28.30
CA GLU A 53 -18.89 31.81 -29.11
C GLU A 53 -20.33 31.46 -28.74
N VAL A 54 -20.64 30.17 -28.57
CA VAL A 54 -21.95 29.71 -28.10
C VAL A 54 -22.29 30.30 -26.74
N ARG A 55 -21.35 30.37 -25.80
CA ARG A 55 -21.56 30.98 -24.47
C ARG A 55 -21.79 32.49 -24.53
N LYS A 56 -21.21 33.16 -25.52
CA LYS A 56 -21.41 34.60 -25.74
C LYS A 56 -22.74 34.90 -26.42
N GLY A 57 -23.51 33.89 -26.82
CA GLY A 57 -24.76 34.07 -27.56
C GLY A 57 -24.55 34.45 -29.02
N GLU A 58 -23.31 34.33 -29.55
CA GLU A 58 -23.03 34.52 -30.95
C GLU A 58 -23.54 33.30 -31.73
N ASN A 59 -24.13 33.53 -32.93
CA ASN A 59 -24.74 32.47 -33.74
C ASN A 59 -23.69 31.42 -34.16
N PRO A 60 -23.74 30.22 -33.62
CA PRO A 60 -22.75 29.24 -33.97
C PRO A 60 -23.04 28.65 -35.34
N TYR A 61 -22.04 28.63 -36.20
CA TYR A 61 -22.12 27.87 -37.45
C TYR A 61 -22.33 26.39 -37.10
N GLN A 62 -23.35 25.76 -37.66
CA GLN A 62 -23.49 24.32 -37.64
C GLN A 62 -22.34 23.73 -38.49
N THR A 63 -21.28 23.27 -37.84
CA THR A 63 -20.10 22.76 -38.52
C THR A 63 -20.21 21.31 -38.97
N THR A 64 -21.25 20.59 -38.53
CA THR A 64 -21.46 19.19 -38.90
C THR A 64 -22.90 18.95 -39.33
N GLN A 65 -23.09 18.64 -40.59
CA GLN A 65 -24.34 18.13 -41.15
C GLN A 65 -24.32 16.60 -41.31
N VAL A 66 -23.41 15.92 -40.67
CA VAL A 66 -23.29 14.46 -40.76
C VAL A 66 -24.45 13.81 -40.02
N ARG A 67 -25.32 13.17 -40.76
CA ARG A 67 -26.40 12.34 -40.22
C ARG A 67 -25.99 10.86 -40.41
N GLY A 68 -25.66 10.21 -39.33
CA GLY A 68 -25.31 8.81 -39.34
C GLY A 68 -25.43 8.18 -37.94
N VAL A 69 -25.23 6.89 -37.87
CA VAL A 69 -25.30 6.14 -36.59
C VAL A 69 -24.28 6.66 -35.57
N GLU A 70 -23.19 7.28 -36.04
CA GLU A 70 -22.11 7.81 -35.22
C GLU A 70 -22.33 9.26 -34.77
N THR A 71 -23.41 9.95 -35.18
CA THR A 71 -23.60 11.40 -34.97
C THR A 71 -23.51 11.82 -33.51
N ASN A 72 -23.81 10.94 -32.57
CA ASN A 72 -23.77 11.18 -31.13
C ASN A 72 -22.73 10.31 -30.43
N ILE A 73 -21.83 9.67 -31.16
CA ILE A 73 -20.82 8.79 -30.62
C ILE A 73 -19.46 9.48 -30.63
N LEU A 74 -18.87 9.67 -29.48
CA LEU A 74 -17.48 10.12 -29.35
C LEU A 74 -16.54 8.95 -29.72
N VAL A 75 -16.14 8.88 -30.99
CA VAL A 75 -15.19 7.88 -31.47
C VAL A 75 -13.78 8.37 -31.15
N GLN A 76 -13.03 7.56 -30.39
CA GLN A 76 -11.64 7.84 -30.07
C GLN A 76 -10.74 6.78 -30.64
N SER A 77 -9.67 7.17 -31.35
CA SER A 77 -8.78 6.27 -32.07
C SER A 77 -8.12 5.21 -31.19
N GLN A 78 -7.93 5.48 -29.90
CA GLN A 78 -7.32 4.55 -28.93
C GLN A 78 -8.35 3.83 -28.03
N GLY A 79 -9.64 3.90 -28.39
CA GLY A 79 -10.73 3.24 -27.67
C GLY A 79 -11.05 3.86 -26.29
N GLU A 80 -11.92 3.21 -25.58
CA GLU A 80 -12.40 3.60 -24.25
C GLU A 80 -12.26 2.46 -23.23
N THR A 81 -11.21 1.68 -23.32
CA THR A 81 -11.00 0.45 -22.53
C THR A 81 -11.14 0.70 -21.03
N TRP A 82 -10.53 1.76 -20.51
CA TRP A 82 -10.66 2.12 -19.10
C TRP A 82 -12.10 2.40 -18.68
N ARG A 83 -12.85 3.15 -19.49
CA ARG A 83 -14.24 3.48 -19.19
C ARG A 83 -15.14 2.23 -19.12
N GLN A 84 -14.85 1.26 -19.97
CA GLN A 84 -15.59 -0.01 -20.01
C GLN A 84 -15.19 -0.94 -18.85
N LEU A 85 -13.89 -1.05 -18.56
CA LEU A 85 -13.37 -1.96 -17.53
C LEU A 85 -13.58 -1.44 -16.09
N ARG A 86 -13.51 -0.13 -15.88
CA ARG A 86 -13.57 0.46 -14.54
C ARG A 86 -14.76 0.00 -13.70
N PRO A 87 -16.00 -0.01 -14.17
CA PRO A 87 -17.15 -0.43 -13.35
C PRO A 87 -17.05 -1.89 -12.92
N VAL A 88 -16.63 -2.77 -13.85
CA VAL A 88 -16.49 -4.21 -13.59
C VAL A 88 -15.36 -4.46 -12.59
N LEU A 89 -14.20 -3.84 -12.79
CA LEU A 89 -13.04 -3.99 -11.91
C LEU A 89 -13.31 -3.42 -10.51
N ALA A 90 -13.96 -2.27 -10.42
CA ALA A 90 -14.33 -1.68 -9.15
C ALA A 90 -15.33 -2.58 -8.40
N LEU A 91 -16.37 -3.07 -9.08
CA LEU A 91 -17.33 -3.99 -8.46
C LEU A 91 -16.65 -5.28 -7.99
N ALA A 92 -15.91 -5.95 -8.86
CA ALA A 92 -15.21 -7.20 -8.53
C ALA A 92 -14.22 -7.00 -7.36
N GLY A 93 -13.41 -5.94 -7.43
CA GLY A 93 -12.46 -5.64 -6.36
C GLY A 93 -13.14 -5.23 -5.05
N GLY A 94 -14.23 -4.47 -5.11
CA GLY A 94 -15.03 -4.14 -3.94
C GLY A 94 -15.61 -5.40 -3.27
N LEU A 95 -16.13 -6.34 -4.07
CA LEU A 95 -16.61 -7.64 -3.58
C LEU A 95 -15.48 -8.46 -2.94
N ILE A 96 -14.29 -8.49 -3.56
CA ILE A 96 -13.11 -9.15 -2.97
C ILE A 96 -12.80 -8.56 -1.60
N LEU A 97 -12.77 -7.24 -1.45
CA LEU A 97 -12.51 -6.61 -0.15
C LEU A 97 -13.57 -6.98 0.89
N VAL A 98 -14.84 -6.97 0.54
CA VAL A 98 -15.93 -7.39 1.43
C VAL A 98 -15.77 -8.85 1.85
N VAL A 99 -15.49 -9.76 0.91
CA VAL A 99 -15.26 -11.19 1.19
C VAL A 99 -14.06 -11.38 2.10
N VAL A 100 -12.96 -10.65 1.88
CA VAL A 100 -11.77 -10.71 2.73
C VAL A 100 -12.12 -10.25 4.16
N LEU A 101 -12.78 -9.12 4.32
CA LEU A 101 -13.16 -8.60 5.65
C LEU A 101 -14.12 -9.54 6.39
N LEU A 102 -15.14 -10.05 5.69
CA LEU A 102 -16.07 -11.03 6.27
C LEU A 102 -15.36 -12.35 6.58
N GLY A 103 -14.46 -12.80 5.73
CA GLY A 103 -13.64 -13.99 5.95
C GLY A 103 -12.75 -13.86 7.19
N LEU A 104 -12.06 -12.71 7.35
CA LEU A 104 -11.26 -12.42 8.54
C LEU A 104 -12.10 -12.36 9.82
N LEU A 105 -13.26 -11.70 9.75
CA LEU A 105 -14.21 -11.66 10.87
C LEU A 105 -14.71 -13.06 11.23
N GLY A 106 -15.12 -13.86 10.23
CA GLY A 106 -15.55 -15.24 10.42
C GLY A 106 -14.45 -16.12 11.00
N TYR A 107 -13.22 -15.98 10.50
CA TYR A 107 -12.06 -16.70 11.03
C TYR A 107 -11.81 -16.31 12.50
N TYR A 108 -11.83 -15.01 12.83
CA TYR A 108 -11.66 -14.55 14.20
C TYR A 108 -12.75 -15.08 15.14
N ARG A 109 -14.00 -15.10 14.68
CA ARG A 109 -15.12 -15.66 15.47
C ARG A 109 -15.00 -17.17 15.68
N TRP A 110 -14.46 -17.88 14.68
CA TRP A 110 -14.28 -19.33 14.77
C TRP A 110 -13.05 -19.72 15.59
N ARG A 111 -11.91 -19.06 15.37
CA ARG A 111 -10.60 -19.47 15.92
C ARG A 111 -10.20 -18.63 17.14
N GLY A 112 -10.65 -17.39 17.24
CA GLY A 112 -10.13 -16.40 18.17
C GLY A 112 -8.72 -15.93 17.79
N ALA A 113 -8.06 -15.22 18.70
CA ALA A 113 -6.66 -14.87 18.56
C ALA A 113 -5.77 -16.09 18.78
N ILE A 114 -4.74 -16.23 17.92
CA ILE A 114 -3.71 -17.27 18.08
C ILE A 114 -2.82 -16.84 19.26
N GLY A 115 -2.89 -17.57 20.36
CA GLY A 115 -2.12 -17.29 21.56
C GLY A 115 -0.84 -18.12 21.65
N LEU A 116 -0.01 -17.83 22.63
CA LEU A 116 1.10 -18.66 23.03
C LEU A 116 0.63 -19.91 23.76
N HIS A 117 1.23 -21.05 23.49
CA HIS A 117 1.01 -22.30 24.23
C HIS A 117 1.85 -22.33 25.52
N ASP A 118 3.09 -21.86 25.42
CA ASP A 118 4.01 -21.80 26.56
C ASP A 118 3.83 -20.49 27.34
N LYS A 119 4.18 -20.51 28.63
CA LYS A 119 4.23 -19.30 29.45
C LYS A 119 5.34 -18.39 28.96
N PRO A 120 5.17 -17.04 28.98
CA PRO A 120 6.22 -16.10 28.66
C PRO A 120 7.49 -16.39 29.44
N ALA A 121 8.63 -16.42 28.75
CA ALA A 121 9.94 -16.74 29.34
C ALA A 121 10.50 -15.57 30.17
N GLY A 122 10.00 -14.34 29.95
CA GLY A 122 10.49 -13.13 30.61
C GLY A 122 11.86 -12.67 30.12
N ARG A 123 12.44 -13.34 29.13
CA ARG A 123 13.64 -12.92 28.39
C ARG A 123 13.24 -12.49 27.00
N PHE A 124 13.97 -11.54 26.43
CA PHE A 124 13.59 -10.88 25.18
C PHE A 124 14.66 -11.05 24.11
N ILE A 125 14.21 -11.08 22.84
CA ILE A 125 15.08 -11.04 21.67
C ILE A 125 14.71 -9.80 20.87
N GLN A 126 15.70 -8.98 20.49
CA GLN A 126 15.50 -7.88 19.59
C GLN A 126 15.26 -8.44 18.18
N ARG A 127 14.00 -8.39 17.69
CA ARG A 127 13.64 -8.86 16.35
C ARG A 127 13.89 -7.79 15.30
N PHE A 128 13.54 -6.53 15.60
CA PHE A 128 13.65 -5.40 14.68
C PHE A 128 14.42 -4.24 15.31
N SER A 129 15.32 -3.66 14.52
CA SER A 129 16.01 -2.43 14.88
C SER A 129 15.09 -1.21 14.76
N ASP A 130 15.51 -0.07 15.29
CA ASP A 130 14.76 1.19 15.17
C ASP A 130 14.61 1.62 13.70
N ILE A 131 15.61 1.32 12.86
CA ILE A 131 15.57 1.62 11.42
C ILE A 131 14.54 0.72 10.73
N ASP A 132 14.50 -0.57 11.05
CA ASP A 132 13.51 -1.51 10.51
C ASP A 132 12.09 -1.03 10.83
N ARG A 133 11.87 -0.60 12.08
CA ARG A 133 10.58 -0.10 12.56
C ARG A 133 10.20 1.23 11.92
N LEU A 134 11.16 2.16 11.82
CA LEU A 134 10.92 3.44 11.14
C LEU A 134 10.52 3.23 9.68
N ALA A 135 11.25 2.38 8.96
CA ALA A 135 10.93 2.05 7.57
C ALA A 135 9.55 1.39 7.44
N HIS A 136 9.24 0.44 8.32
CA HIS A 136 7.94 -0.24 8.34
C HIS A 136 6.78 0.74 8.61
N TRP A 137 6.90 1.59 9.64
CA TRP A 137 5.83 2.52 9.99
C TRP A 137 5.66 3.63 8.94
N THR A 138 6.76 4.13 8.38
CA THR A 138 6.68 5.13 7.29
C THR A 138 5.98 4.53 6.06
N MET A 139 6.35 3.31 5.67
CA MET A 139 5.72 2.61 4.56
C MET A 139 4.26 2.25 4.87
N GLY A 140 3.97 1.72 6.07
CA GLY A 140 2.64 1.31 6.47
C GLY A 140 1.66 2.47 6.58
N ILE A 141 2.05 3.58 7.23
CA ILE A 141 1.20 4.77 7.38
C ILE A 141 0.93 5.40 6.02
N SER A 142 1.96 5.57 5.18
CA SER A 142 1.76 6.10 3.83
C SER A 142 0.87 5.20 2.98
N PHE A 143 1.03 3.88 3.07
CA PHE A 143 0.14 2.92 2.39
C PHE A 143 -1.31 3.04 2.86
N VAL A 144 -1.57 3.12 4.17
CA VAL A 144 -2.93 3.26 4.72
C VAL A 144 -3.59 4.56 4.25
N ILE A 145 -2.85 5.68 4.25
CA ILE A 145 -3.36 6.95 3.72
C ILE A 145 -3.71 6.81 2.24
N LEU A 146 -2.81 6.22 1.43
CA LEU A 146 -3.05 5.97 0.01
C LEU A 146 -4.23 5.03 -0.22
N ALA A 147 -4.38 3.98 0.58
CA ALA A 147 -5.50 3.04 0.49
C ALA A 147 -6.83 3.72 0.79
N ILE A 148 -6.95 4.46 1.90
CA ILE A 148 -8.19 5.16 2.28
C ILE A 148 -8.55 6.21 1.22
N THR A 149 -7.60 7.03 0.81
CA THR A 149 -7.85 8.06 -0.21
C THR A 149 -8.18 7.45 -1.56
N GLY A 150 -7.51 6.37 -1.97
CA GLY A 150 -7.81 5.62 -3.18
C GLY A 150 -9.21 4.98 -3.17
N LEU A 151 -9.65 4.44 -2.03
CA LEU A 151 -11.01 3.93 -1.86
C LEU A 151 -12.06 5.05 -1.95
N ILE A 152 -11.80 6.23 -1.38
CA ILE A 152 -12.68 7.40 -1.53
C ILE A 152 -12.78 7.82 -3.01
N ILE A 153 -11.66 7.88 -3.72
CA ILE A 153 -11.62 8.24 -5.15
C ILE A 153 -12.38 7.20 -6.00
N THR A 154 -12.27 5.92 -5.65
CA THR A 154 -12.88 4.82 -6.42
C THR A 154 -14.36 4.66 -6.13
N PHE A 155 -14.73 4.57 -4.86
CA PHE A 155 -16.08 4.20 -4.41
C PHE A 155 -16.89 5.35 -3.82
N GLY A 156 -16.27 6.49 -3.51
CA GLY A 156 -16.90 7.57 -2.77
C GLY A 156 -18.19 8.12 -3.43
N LYS A 157 -18.23 8.18 -4.77
CA LYS A 157 -19.44 8.58 -5.48
C LYS A 157 -20.64 7.66 -5.20
N HIS A 158 -20.40 6.39 -4.99
CA HIS A 158 -21.47 5.39 -4.78
C HIS A 158 -21.79 5.17 -3.30
N LEU A 159 -20.78 5.26 -2.42
CA LEU A 159 -20.94 4.96 -1.00
C LEU A 159 -21.08 6.21 -0.12
N LEU A 160 -20.27 7.23 -0.36
CA LEU A 160 -20.25 8.43 0.49
C LEU A 160 -21.21 9.51 0.03
N LEU A 161 -21.27 9.80 -1.27
CA LEU A 161 -22.12 10.87 -1.82
C LEU A 161 -23.58 10.74 -1.39
N PRO A 162 -24.24 9.56 -1.41
CA PRO A 162 -25.63 9.43 -0.96
C PRO A 162 -25.85 9.74 0.52
N VAL A 163 -24.78 9.57 1.33
CA VAL A 163 -24.86 9.75 2.80
C VAL A 163 -24.54 11.20 3.19
N VAL A 164 -23.46 11.76 2.63
CA VAL A 164 -22.94 13.06 3.07
C VAL A 164 -23.38 14.24 2.18
N GLY A 165 -23.98 13.98 1.02
CA GLY A 165 -24.44 14.98 0.07
C GLY A 165 -23.31 15.58 -0.78
N TYR A 166 -23.69 16.39 -1.79
CA TYR A 166 -22.76 16.89 -2.81
C TYR A 166 -21.66 17.80 -2.26
N THR A 167 -21.99 18.73 -1.38
CA THR A 167 -21.04 19.71 -0.85
C THR A 167 -19.93 19.05 -0.05
N LEU A 168 -20.29 18.24 0.94
CA LEU A 168 -19.30 17.58 1.79
C LEU A 168 -18.49 16.54 0.99
N PHE A 169 -19.16 15.77 0.11
CA PHE A 169 -18.46 14.82 -0.75
C PHE A 169 -17.44 15.52 -1.67
N SER A 170 -17.77 16.69 -2.23
CA SER A 170 -16.83 17.46 -3.05
C SER A 170 -15.55 17.82 -2.27
N TRP A 171 -15.68 18.31 -1.04
CA TRP A 171 -14.54 18.61 -0.17
C TRP A 171 -13.72 17.36 0.15
N LEU A 172 -14.39 16.25 0.50
CA LEU A 172 -13.71 14.97 0.78
C LEU A 172 -12.97 14.43 -0.44
N ALA A 173 -13.55 14.53 -1.63
CA ALA A 173 -12.92 14.06 -2.87
C ALA A 173 -11.68 14.89 -3.21
N VAL A 174 -11.73 16.22 -3.06
CA VAL A 174 -10.57 17.10 -3.27
C VAL A 174 -9.49 16.80 -2.24
N LEU A 175 -9.85 16.67 -0.96
CA LEU A 175 -8.91 16.32 0.10
C LEU A 175 -8.27 14.95 -0.17
N ALA A 176 -9.07 13.92 -0.50
CA ALA A 176 -8.59 12.59 -0.79
C ALA A 176 -7.60 12.59 -1.97
N LYS A 177 -7.92 13.30 -3.07
CA LYS A 177 -7.03 13.41 -4.22
C LYS A 177 -5.71 14.08 -3.85
N ASN A 178 -5.75 15.18 -3.11
CA ASN A 178 -4.55 15.90 -2.70
C ASN A 178 -3.69 15.05 -1.76
N LEU A 179 -4.28 14.46 -0.71
CA LEU A 179 -3.56 13.57 0.20
C LEU A 179 -2.94 12.37 -0.54
N HIS A 180 -3.68 11.79 -1.49
CA HIS A 180 -3.16 10.69 -2.32
C HIS A 180 -1.91 11.12 -3.07
N ASN A 181 -1.99 12.24 -3.78
CA ASN A 181 -0.90 12.74 -4.61
C ASN A 181 0.33 13.17 -3.79
N PHE A 182 0.13 13.79 -2.60
CA PHE A 182 1.24 14.23 -1.75
C PHE A 182 1.85 13.09 -0.91
N THR A 183 1.07 12.05 -0.61
CA THR A 183 1.60 10.89 0.12
C THR A 183 2.32 9.90 -0.80
N ALA A 184 1.93 9.82 -2.08
CA ALA A 184 2.53 8.89 -3.04
C ALA A 184 4.06 9.02 -3.18
N PRO A 185 4.68 10.23 -3.25
CA PRO A 185 6.13 10.39 -3.24
C PRO A 185 6.80 9.81 -1.98
N VAL A 186 6.19 9.94 -0.81
CA VAL A 186 6.73 9.37 0.43
C VAL A 186 6.78 7.85 0.33
N PHE A 187 5.69 7.24 -0.15
CA PHE A 187 5.62 5.80 -0.37
C PHE A 187 6.64 5.33 -1.43
N LEU A 188 6.79 6.09 -2.53
CA LEU A 188 7.74 5.79 -3.60
C LEU A 188 9.19 5.79 -3.09
N LEU A 189 9.55 6.75 -2.22
CA LEU A 189 10.90 6.87 -1.69
C LEU A 189 11.23 5.82 -0.63
N ILE A 190 10.27 5.47 0.24
CA ILE A 190 10.50 4.49 1.30
C ILE A 190 10.50 3.04 0.77
N LEU A 191 9.80 2.75 -0.33
CA LEU A 191 9.69 1.41 -0.88
C LEU A 191 11.06 0.75 -1.19
N PRO A 192 11.98 1.37 -1.94
CA PRO A 192 13.30 0.78 -2.20
C PRO A 192 14.12 0.61 -0.92
N VAL A 193 14.03 1.54 0.03
CA VAL A 193 14.70 1.43 1.33
C VAL A 193 14.18 0.21 2.09
N PHE A 194 12.85 0.02 2.12
CA PHE A 194 12.23 -1.12 2.75
C PHE A 194 12.66 -2.45 2.09
N ILE A 195 12.66 -2.50 0.76
CA ILE A 195 13.11 -3.70 0.03
C ILE A 195 14.55 -4.04 0.38
N ILE A 196 15.47 -3.06 0.35
CA ILE A 196 16.89 -3.27 0.65
C ILE A 196 17.09 -3.79 2.09
N LEU A 197 16.36 -3.24 3.07
CA LEU A 197 16.46 -3.66 4.46
C LEU A 197 16.01 -5.11 4.68
N PHE A 198 14.97 -5.55 3.98
CA PHE A 198 14.30 -6.81 4.31
C PHE A 198 14.50 -7.93 3.28
N ILE A 199 15.01 -7.67 2.07
CA ILE A 199 15.09 -8.66 0.99
C ILE A 199 15.90 -9.91 1.40
N ARG A 200 17.01 -9.72 2.11
CA ARG A 200 17.90 -10.82 2.48
C ARG A 200 17.23 -11.86 3.37
N ASP A 201 16.41 -11.39 4.33
CA ASP A 201 15.72 -12.24 5.28
C ASP A 201 14.43 -12.85 4.70
N ASN A 202 13.93 -12.28 3.62
CA ASN A 202 12.74 -12.75 2.92
C ASN A 202 13.06 -13.66 1.71
N LEU A 203 14.32 -14.06 1.50
CA LEU A 203 14.63 -15.04 0.46
C LEU A 203 13.94 -16.37 0.74
N PRO A 204 13.32 -17.00 -0.28
CA PRO A 204 12.66 -18.30 -0.12
C PRO A 204 13.64 -19.39 0.36
N ARG A 205 13.18 -20.27 1.24
CA ARG A 205 13.91 -21.40 1.76
C ARG A 205 13.07 -22.67 1.61
N LEU A 206 13.69 -23.83 1.56
CA LEU A 206 12.98 -25.11 1.38
C LEU A 206 11.93 -25.39 2.47
N TYR A 207 12.17 -24.96 3.70
CA TYR A 207 11.22 -25.13 4.80
C TYR A 207 9.94 -24.27 4.63
N ASP A 208 9.99 -23.21 3.80
CA ASP A 208 8.82 -22.37 3.53
C ASP A 208 7.70 -23.16 2.82
N ALA A 209 8.06 -24.16 2.00
CA ALA A 209 7.08 -25.00 1.33
C ALA A 209 6.25 -25.82 2.34
N GLN A 210 6.87 -26.36 3.39
CA GLN A 210 6.15 -27.07 4.45
C GLN A 210 5.21 -26.15 5.22
N TRP A 211 5.64 -24.91 5.46
CA TRP A 211 4.83 -23.90 6.12
C TRP A 211 3.59 -23.55 5.27
N LEU A 212 3.76 -23.33 3.97
CA LEU A 212 2.65 -23.04 3.05
C LEU A 212 1.67 -24.19 2.95
N MET A 213 2.13 -25.43 2.80
CA MET A 213 1.26 -26.63 2.75
C MET A 213 0.40 -26.79 4.00
N LYS A 214 0.91 -26.40 5.17
CA LYS A 214 0.19 -26.48 6.44
C LYS A 214 -0.52 -25.16 6.83
N PHE A 215 -0.51 -24.15 5.95
CA PHE A 215 -1.03 -22.80 6.23
C PHE A 215 -0.52 -22.23 7.57
N GLY A 216 0.77 -22.46 7.90
CA GLY A 216 1.33 -21.98 9.15
C GLY A 216 0.69 -22.57 10.42
N GLY A 217 -0.05 -23.67 10.31
CA GLY A 217 -0.82 -24.24 11.43
C GLY A 217 -2.09 -23.47 11.78
N MET A 218 -2.42 -22.40 11.07
CA MET A 218 -3.58 -21.54 11.37
C MET A 218 -4.92 -22.27 11.30
N LEU A 219 -5.02 -23.33 10.48
CA LEU A 219 -6.23 -24.14 10.34
C LEU A 219 -6.33 -25.26 11.39
N SER A 220 -5.26 -25.54 12.15
CA SER A 220 -5.24 -26.56 13.20
C SER A 220 -5.47 -25.95 14.58
N LYS A 221 -6.38 -26.53 15.35
CA LYS A 221 -6.61 -26.12 16.76
C LYS A 221 -5.47 -26.59 17.69
N SER A 222 -4.77 -27.64 17.32
CA SER A 222 -3.67 -28.23 18.13
C SER A 222 -2.32 -27.54 17.98
N GLY A 223 -2.21 -26.53 17.08
CA GLY A 223 -1.01 -25.74 16.85
C GLY A 223 0.22 -26.65 16.64
N GLY A 224 0.64 -26.89 15.41
CA GLY A 224 1.90 -27.58 15.16
C GLY A 224 3.04 -26.57 15.08
N HIS A 225 4.14 -26.79 15.76
CA HIS A 225 5.36 -26.03 15.52
C HIS A 225 5.84 -26.28 14.09
N ILE A 226 5.73 -25.27 13.25
CA ILE A 226 6.22 -25.34 11.86
C ILE A 226 7.51 -24.54 11.82
N PRO A 227 8.65 -25.18 11.49
CA PRO A 227 9.93 -24.50 11.45
C PRO A 227 9.89 -23.28 10.55
N SER A 228 10.34 -22.12 11.05
CA SER A 228 10.42 -20.88 10.29
C SER A 228 11.62 -20.05 10.76
N GLY A 229 12.21 -19.29 9.80
CA GLY A 229 13.28 -18.34 10.07
C GLY A 229 12.77 -17.04 10.70
N ARG A 230 13.55 -15.95 10.61
CA ARG A 230 13.17 -14.62 11.11
C ARG A 230 11.82 -14.15 10.53
N PHE A 231 11.54 -14.52 9.28
CA PHE A 231 10.25 -14.38 8.62
C PHE A 231 9.71 -15.76 8.25
N ASN A 232 8.44 -15.99 8.53
CA ASN A 232 7.75 -17.20 8.10
C ASN A 232 7.31 -17.09 6.63
N ALA A 233 6.88 -18.19 6.02
CA ALA A 233 6.53 -18.19 4.61
C ALA A 233 5.34 -17.30 4.25
N GLY A 234 4.41 -17.07 5.18
CA GLY A 234 3.31 -16.10 5.00
C GLY A 234 3.81 -14.66 4.95
N GLU A 235 4.73 -14.28 5.85
CA GLU A 235 5.39 -12.97 5.85
C GLU A 235 6.23 -12.77 4.58
N LYS A 236 6.94 -13.83 4.11
CA LYS A 236 7.67 -13.81 2.84
C LYS A 236 6.75 -13.66 1.63
N ALA A 237 5.62 -14.38 1.59
CA ALA A 237 4.62 -14.25 0.54
C ALA A 237 4.05 -12.81 0.49
N LEU A 238 3.83 -12.20 1.65
CA LEU A 238 3.43 -10.80 1.75
C LEU A 238 4.54 -9.86 1.22
N PHE A 239 5.80 -10.09 1.61
CA PHE A 239 6.92 -9.27 1.13
C PHE A 239 7.04 -9.33 -0.39
N TRP A 240 7.05 -10.52 -1.00
CA TRP A 240 7.17 -10.66 -2.45
C TRP A 240 5.91 -10.21 -3.20
N GLY A 241 4.73 -10.52 -2.68
CA GLY A 241 3.45 -10.14 -3.31
C GLY A 241 3.10 -8.67 -3.10
N LEU A 242 2.94 -8.24 -1.84
CA LEU A 242 2.50 -6.88 -1.54
C LEU A 242 3.61 -5.86 -1.80
N VAL A 243 4.82 -6.09 -1.25
CA VAL A 243 5.89 -5.09 -1.31
C VAL A 243 6.59 -5.10 -2.67
N CYS A 244 7.08 -6.25 -3.14
CA CYS A 244 7.85 -6.27 -4.38
C CYS A 244 6.98 -6.24 -5.63
N PHE A 245 5.89 -7.01 -5.70
CA PHE A 245 5.09 -7.07 -6.91
C PHE A 245 4.06 -5.94 -7.00
N PHE A 246 3.09 -5.90 -6.08
CA PHE A 246 2.01 -4.91 -6.20
C PHE A 246 2.47 -3.48 -5.95
N SER A 247 3.33 -3.23 -4.94
CA SER A 247 3.77 -1.86 -4.65
C SER A 247 4.66 -1.27 -5.74
N ILE A 248 5.50 -2.07 -6.39
CA ILE A 248 6.29 -1.60 -7.53
C ILE A 248 5.37 -1.22 -8.71
N LEU A 249 4.38 -2.07 -9.04
CA LEU A 249 3.41 -1.76 -10.10
C LEU A 249 2.56 -0.54 -9.76
N LEU A 250 2.18 -0.37 -8.49
CA LEU A 250 1.47 0.82 -8.00
C LEU A 250 2.31 2.08 -8.13
N CYS A 251 3.61 2.02 -7.80
CA CYS A 251 4.51 3.15 -7.97
C CYS A 251 4.70 3.51 -9.45
N ILE A 252 4.95 2.53 -10.31
CA ILE A 252 5.12 2.76 -11.76
C ILE A 252 3.85 3.38 -12.35
N SER A 253 2.70 2.74 -12.15
CA SER A 253 1.43 3.25 -12.67
C SER A 253 1.04 4.58 -12.02
N GLY A 254 1.32 4.76 -10.73
CA GLY A 254 1.07 5.99 -10.00
C GLY A 254 1.88 7.18 -10.53
N VAL A 255 3.14 6.99 -10.85
CA VAL A 255 3.99 8.02 -11.49
C VAL A 255 3.43 8.43 -12.85
N VAL A 256 3.03 7.46 -13.69
CA VAL A 256 2.39 7.75 -14.98
C VAL A 256 1.11 8.58 -14.79
N LEU A 257 0.29 8.24 -13.79
CA LEU A 257 -0.97 8.95 -13.52
C LEU A 257 -0.75 10.33 -12.86
N LEU A 258 0.32 10.49 -12.09
CA LEU A 258 0.64 11.76 -11.41
C LEU A 258 1.14 12.82 -12.39
N PHE A 259 1.81 12.40 -13.46
CA PHE A 259 2.40 13.29 -14.47
C PHE A 259 1.78 13.10 -15.86
N PRO A 260 0.49 13.43 -16.04
CA PRO A 260 -0.23 13.17 -17.30
C PRO A 260 0.28 14.01 -18.50
N ASN A 261 1.15 14.99 -18.26
CA ASN A 261 1.64 15.93 -19.28
C ASN A 261 2.98 15.53 -19.90
N PHE A 262 3.56 14.36 -19.56
CA PHE A 262 4.79 13.86 -20.17
C PHE A 262 4.52 13.07 -21.47
N GLU A 263 3.67 13.60 -22.34
CA GLU A 263 3.37 13.04 -23.67
C GLU A 263 2.86 11.58 -23.66
N GLN A 264 2.36 11.09 -22.53
CA GLN A 264 1.75 9.76 -22.49
C GLN A 264 0.53 9.71 -23.40
N GLY A 265 0.53 8.73 -24.30
CA GLY A 265 -0.62 8.45 -25.14
C GLY A 265 -1.82 7.97 -24.31
N ARG A 266 -3.02 8.13 -24.87
CA ARG A 266 -4.27 7.69 -24.23
C ARG A 266 -4.24 6.23 -23.82
N SER A 267 -3.65 5.36 -24.63
CA SER A 267 -3.53 3.93 -24.33
C SER A 267 -2.70 3.69 -23.05
N ALA A 268 -1.56 4.36 -22.91
CA ALA A 268 -0.71 4.26 -21.73
C ALA A 268 -1.46 4.71 -20.47
N MET A 269 -2.21 5.80 -20.53
CA MET A 269 -3.02 6.29 -19.42
C MET A 269 -4.14 5.31 -19.04
N GLN A 270 -4.78 4.66 -20.02
CA GLN A 270 -5.81 3.65 -19.75
C GLN A 270 -5.23 2.41 -19.06
N TRP A 271 -4.07 1.93 -19.53
CA TRP A 271 -3.38 0.80 -18.89
C TRP A 271 -2.86 1.15 -17.50
N ALA A 272 -2.29 2.35 -17.31
CA ALA A 272 -1.86 2.82 -15.99
C ALA A 272 -3.02 2.85 -14.99
N ASN A 273 -4.20 3.40 -15.38
CA ASN A 273 -5.40 3.40 -14.53
C ASN A 273 -5.87 1.97 -14.21
N THR A 274 -5.89 1.09 -15.21
CA THR A 274 -6.34 -0.31 -15.04
C THR A 274 -5.41 -1.07 -14.10
N THR A 275 -4.11 -1.00 -14.34
CA THR A 275 -3.09 -1.65 -13.51
C THR A 275 -3.12 -1.10 -12.08
N HIS A 276 -3.19 0.25 -11.93
CA HIS A 276 -3.23 0.88 -10.63
C HIS A 276 -4.44 0.44 -9.80
N LEU A 277 -5.63 0.41 -10.40
CA LEU A 277 -6.85 -0.04 -9.72
C LEU A 277 -6.77 -1.51 -9.29
N ILE A 278 -6.38 -2.41 -10.19
CA ILE A 278 -6.27 -3.85 -9.90
C ILE A 278 -5.26 -4.08 -8.78
N CYS A 279 -4.05 -3.53 -8.93
CA CYS A 279 -2.98 -3.69 -7.94
C CYS A 279 -3.37 -3.07 -6.59
N ALA A 280 -4.06 -1.92 -6.57
CA ALA A 280 -4.49 -1.28 -5.34
C ALA A 280 -5.49 -2.14 -4.56
N LEU A 281 -6.51 -2.67 -5.23
CA LEU A 281 -7.53 -3.50 -4.57
C LEU A 281 -6.95 -4.81 -4.02
N LEU A 282 -6.05 -5.46 -4.78
CA LEU A 282 -5.37 -6.67 -4.31
C LEU A 282 -4.36 -6.38 -3.20
N ALA A 283 -3.61 -5.28 -3.29
CA ALA A 283 -2.68 -4.84 -2.25
C ALA A 283 -3.44 -4.51 -0.94
N ILE A 284 -4.57 -3.83 -1.01
CA ILE A 284 -5.43 -3.55 0.15
C ILE A 284 -5.95 -4.86 0.77
N ALA A 285 -6.39 -5.82 -0.04
CA ALA A 285 -6.83 -7.12 0.45
C ALA A 285 -5.72 -7.85 1.22
N MET A 286 -4.49 -7.88 0.67
CA MET A 286 -3.33 -8.46 1.36
C MET A 286 -2.95 -7.69 2.62
N ALA A 287 -3.02 -6.36 2.59
CA ALA A 287 -2.75 -5.52 3.75
C ALA A 287 -3.78 -5.72 4.88
N CYS A 288 -5.07 -5.91 4.55
CA CYS A 288 -6.09 -6.26 5.56
C CYS A 288 -5.72 -7.56 6.29
N PHE A 289 -5.25 -8.57 5.57
CA PHE A 289 -4.79 -9.83 6.15
C PHE A 289 -3.56 -9.62 7.04
N HIS A 290 -2.59 -8.83 6.58
CA HIS A 290 -1.38 -8.48 7.35
C HIS A 290 -1.73 -7.72 8.63
N ILE A 291 -2.55 -6.68 8.53
CA ILE A 291 -2.97 -5.88 9.69
C ILE A 291 -3.71 -6.76 10.71
N TYR A 292 -4.62 -7.63 10.22
CA TYR A 292 -5.33 -8.56 11.09
C TYR A 292 -4.37 -9.46 11.88
N LEU A 293 -3.45 -10.17 11.20
CA LEU A 293 -2.51 -11.07 11.87
C LEU A 293 -1.51 -10.31 12.75
N GLY A 294 -1.05 -9.15 12.31
CA GLY A 294 -0.09 -8.32 13.04
C GLY A 294 -0.68 -7.59 14.25
N THR A 295 -2.01 -7.58 14.43
CA THR A 295 -2.67 -6.87 15.55
C THR A 295 -3.50 -7.81 16.41
N ILE A 296 -4.70 -8.15 15.95
CA ILE A 296 -5.69 -8.91 16.76
C ILE A 296 -5.64 -10.41 16.52
N GLY A 297 -5.10 -10.86 15.38
CA GLY A 297 -5.11 -12.27 14.98
C GLY A 297 -4.06 -13.13 15.68
N MET A 298 -2.91 -12.55 16.07
CA MET A 298 -1.81 -13.27 16.73
C MET A 298 -1.27 -12.46 17.91
N LYS A 299 -1.34 -13.03 19.10
CA LYS A 299 -0.84 -12.40 20.33
C LYS A 299 0.68 -12.23 20.27
N GLY A 300 1.18 -11.05 20.68
CA GLY A 300 2.60 -10.72 20.68
C GLY A 300 3.21 -10.31 19.33
N ALA A 301 2.50 -10.51 18.20
CA ALA A 301 3.01 -10.11 16.88
C ALA A 301 3.19 -8.58 16.77
N TYR A 302 2.24 -7.81 17.30
CA TYR A 302 2.29 -6.34 17.30
C TYR A 302 3.50 -5.80 18.08
N ASP A 303 3.87 -6.43 19.19
CA ASP A 303 4.95 -5.97 20.06
C ASP A 303 6.28 -5.93 19.32
N ALA A 304 6.54 -6.86 18.40
CA ALA A 304 7.74 -6.87 17.56
C ALA A 304 7.93 -5.55 16.78
N MET A 305 6.86 -5.01 16.18
CA MET A 305 6.93 -3.73 15.44
C MET A 305 6.75 -2.50 16.32
N ARG A 306 6.05 -2.63 17.45
CA ARG A 306 5.87 -1.55 18.40
C ARG A 306 7.14 -1.26 19.19
N THR A 307 7.76 -2.28 19.76
CA THR A 307 8.90 -2.16 20.68
C THR A 307 10.23 -2.57 20.07
N GLY A 308 10.23 -3.40 19.02
CA GLY A 308 11.41 -4.03 18.45
C GLY A 308 11.75 -5.38 19.06
N TYR A 309 11.09 -5.78 20.17
CA TYR A 309 11.41 -6.96 20.94
C TYR A 309 10.27 -7.97 20.95
N VAL A 310 10.61 -9.24 21.10
CA VAL A 310 9.68 -10.36 21.31
C VAL A 310 10.13 -11.19 22.50
N ASP A 311 9.18 -11.82 23.18
CA ASP A 311 9.50 -12.80 24.22
C ASP A 311 10.18 -14.05 23.64
N GLU A 312 11.10 -14.66 24.37
CA GLU A 312 11.86 -15.84 23.93
C GLU A 312 10.93 -17.03 23.64
N ALA A 313 9.87 -17.24 24.44
CA ALA A 313 8.90 -18.29 24.19
C ALA A 313 8.13 -18.05 22.89
N TRP A 314 7.77 -16.79 22.59
CA TRP A 314 7.13 -16.41 21.34
C TRP A 314 8.05 -16.67 20.13
N ALA A 315 9.33 -16.30 20.24
CA ALA A 315 10.31 -16.54 19.18
C ALA A 315 10.50 -18.04 18.91
N LYS A 316 10.58 -18.84 19.96
CA LYS A 316 10.70 -20.31 19.88
C LYS A 316 9.49 -20.96 19.22
N GLU A 317 8.28 -20.49 19.56
CA GLU A 317 7.04 -21.06 19.04
C GLU A 317 6.79 -20.70 17.57
N HIS A 318 6.99 -19.44 17.21
CA HIS A 318 6.62 -18.94 15.88
C HIS A 318 7.79 -18.88 14.88
N HIS A 319 9.05 -18.85 15.36
CA HIS A 319 10.26 -18.65 14.55
C HIS A 319 11.40 -19.54 15.06
N GLN A 320 11.17 -20.84 15.19
CA GLN A 320 12.08 -21.79 15.84
C GLN A 320 13.50 -21.76 15.26
N ILE A 321 13.66 -21.81 13.93
CA ILE A 321 14.98 -21.82 13.27
C ILE A 321 15.74 -20.53 13.61
N TRP A 322 15.07 -19.37 13.52
CA TRP A 322 15.68 -18.10 13.90
C TRP A 322 16.05 -18.03 15.37
N TYR A 323 15.21 -18.56 16.26
CA TYR A 323 15.48 -18.65 17.68
C TYR A 323 16.75 -19.46 17.97
N GLU A 324 16.91 -20.61 17.30
CA GLU A 324 18.09 -21.45 17.43
C GLU A 324 19.36 -20.78 16.86
N GLU A 325 19.23 -20.04 15.76
CA GLU A 325 20.31 -19.22 15.19
C GLU A 325 20.77 -18.11 16.15
N VAL A 326 19.82 -17.43 16.82
CA VAL A 326 20.11 -16.41 17.85
C VAL A 326 20.88 -17.02 19.02
N LYS A 327 20.41 -18.17 19.53
CA LYS A 327 21.09 -18.88 20.62
C LYS A 327 22.49 -19.36 20.26
N ALA A 328 22.68 -19.80 19.03
CA ALA A 328 23.98 -20.24 18.52
C ALA A 328 24.91 -19.05 18.15
N GLY A 329 24.47 -17.80 18.32
CA GLY A 329 25.23 -16.60 17.94
C GLY A 329 25.43 -16.43 16.42
N LYS A 330 24.63 -17.12 15.60
CA LYS A 330 24.70 -17.10 14.14
C LYS A 330 23.81 -16.00 13.53
N ALA A 331 22.81 -15.53 14.27
CA ALA A 331 21.94 -14.42 13.85
C ALA A 331 22.58 -13.07 14.20
N GLN A 332 22.16 -12.01 13.49
CA GLN A 332 22.56 -10.63 13.85
C GLN A 332 21.87 -10.16 15.14
N GLN A 333 20.68 -10.69 15.41
CA GLN A 333 19.89 -10.40 16.59
C GLN A 333 20.47 -11.10 17.82
N ARG A 334 20.29 -10.47 18.99
CA ARG A 334 20.81 -10.99 20.26
C ARG A 334 19.69 -11.11 21.29
N ALA A 335 19.78 -12.14 22.11
CA ALA A 335 18.99 -12.22 23.33
C ALA A 335 19.44 -11.13 24.31
N VAL A 336 18.48 -10.49 24.98
CA VAL A 336 18.72 -9.43 25.95
C VAL A 336 18.05 -9.86 27.26
N ASP A 337 18.83 -9.89 28.33
CA ASP A 337 18.28 -10.23 29.65
C ASP A 337 17.49 -9.07 30.25
N GLN A 338 17.77 -7.85 29.84
CA GLN A 338 17.09 -6.64 30.30
C GLN A 338 16.71 -5.75 29.10
N VAL A 339 15.43 -5.44 28.99
CA VAL A 339 14.91 -4.37 28.12
C VAL A 339 14.60 -3.14 28.98
N PRO A 340 14.57 -1.92 28.42
CA PRO A 340 14.10 -0.74 29.11
C PRO A 340 12.79 -1.01 29.85
N ALA A 341 12.61 -0.46 31.05
CA ALA A 341 11.46 -0.76 31.91
C ALA A 341 10.10 -0.41 31.24
N ASP A 342 10.08 0.66 30.45
CA ASP A 342 8.93 1.09 29.66
C ASP A 342 8.59 0.08 28.56
N VAL A 343 9.58 -0.48 27.88
CA VAL A 343 9.42 -1.54 26.86
C VAL A 343 8.86 -2.80 27.51
N ARG A 344 9.41 -3.20 28.66
CA ARG A 344 8.93 -4.36 29.41
C ARG A 344 7.47 -4.21 29.84
N ALA A 345 7.12 -3.04 30.40
CA ALA A 345 5.75 -2.74 30.79
C ALA A 345 4.77 -2.81 29.62
N GLN A 346 5.19 -2.33 28.43
CA GLN A 346 4.38 -2.38 27.22
C GLN A 346 4.14 -3.81 26.71
N ILE A 347 5.18 -4.67 26.76
CA ILE A 347 5.07 -6.07 26.36
C ILE A 347 4.16 -6.83 27.33
N ASP A 348 4.35 -6.63 28.64
CA ASP A 348 3.52 -7.24 29.68
C ASP A 348 2.04 -6.83 29.57
N GLN A 349 1.74 -5.58 29.21
CA GLN A 349 0.39 -5.11 28.91
C GLN A 349 -0.18 -5.81 27.65
N GLY A 350 0.58 -5.92 26.59
CA GLY A 350 0.17 -6.59 25.35
C GLY A 350 -0.19 -8.07 25.57
N ILE A 351 0.56 -8.75 26.43
CA ILE A 351 0.29 -10.15 26.79
C ILE A 351 -0.96 -10.30 27.65
N ARG A 352 -1.25 -9.35 28.57
CA ARG A 352 -2.40 -9.39 29.47
C ARG A 352 -3.72 -8.96 28.82
N SER A 353 -3.67 -8.00 27.89
CA SER A 353 -4.85 -7.46 27.21
C SER A 353 -5.33 -8.28 26.02
N ALA A 354 -4.60 -9.28 25.65
CA ALA A 354 -4.87 -10.20 24.56
C ALA A 354 -5.29 -11.58 25.08
#